data_9932c5d5b6201a11aaee47573e787d6d
#
_entry.id   9932c5d5b6201a11aaee47573e787d6d
#
_cell.length_a   1.000
_cell.length_b   1.000
_cell.length_c   1.000
_cell.angle_alpha   90.00
_cell.angle_beta   90.00
_cell.angle_gamma   90.00
#
_symmetry.space_group_name_H-M   'P 1'
#
loop_
_entity.id
_entity.type
_entity.pdbx_description
1 polymer ?
#
loop_
_entity_poly.entity_id
_entity_poly.type
_entity_poly.pdbx_seq_one_letter_code
_entity_poly.pdbx_strand_id
1 'polypeptide(L)'
;MLPGFANGANCRFRHSDWPFLPVRPNGFGCIVLPGFYDGFRFYGMASVMSDLTVSKHFVQAALVGAERLGFDTREMLREAGISPDLLRIEMARVSSDQFSHLMQVLWNRMGDEFMGLGPRKARTGTFATMCALVIDCPNLESVYRQAFQFSRLFEPMVSMELEVGEDKAQLVARMEGEINDPSFFLRESILVIWHRLGSWLIGQPIELEKAEFDYPRPAHGDEYRHIFHCPLAFESDKIALTFDKRFLSAPVIRDKPEMRQFLKTSPADLLSRPDESNTFTGRIRALIGRDLSKPLPDFEWIAAELHTSPQTLRRRLKQENTSFQEIKDLLRRDMAIYYLSRQELPINDIAAKVGFTEPSTFHRAFKKWTGVTPGAYREGERGAPSD
;
A
#
# COMPACT_ATOMS: atom_id res chain seq x y z
N MET A 1 -45.23 34.38 19.97
CA MET A 1 -44.21 34.54 21.03
C MET A 1 -43.23 33.42 20.88
N LEU A 2 -42.07 33.67 20.29
CA LEU A 2 -40.92 32.78 20.22
C LEU A 2 -39.91 33.20 21.28
N PRO A 3 -39.28 32.30 22.04
CA PRO A 3 -38.09 32.63 22.81
C PRO A 3 -36.80 32.22 22.10
N GLY A 4 -35.95 33.12 21.89
CA GLY A 4 -34.57 33.40 22.15
C GLY A 4 -33.54 32.30 21.77
N PHE A 5 -32.86 32.53 20.66
CA PHE A 5 -31.51 31.98 20.39
C PHE A 5 -30.48 32.83 21.13
N ALA A 6 -29.67 32.22 21.94
CA ALA A 6 -28.43 32.78 22.45
C ALA A 6 -27.39 31.66 22.56
N ASN A 7 -26.34 31.79 21.86
CA ASN A 7 -24.91 31.73 22.10
C ASN A 7 -24.15 31.11 20.91
N GLY A 8 -23.61 32.02 20.11
CA GLY A 8 -22.64 31.74 19.11
C GLY A 8 -21.28 31.41 19.75
N ALA A 9 -20.80 30.18 19.53
CA ALA A 9 -19.41 29.87 19.71
C ALA A 9 -18.67 30.20 18.39
N ASN A 10 -18.01 31.38 18.39
CA ASN A 10 -17.07 31.76 17.32
C ASN A 10 -15.89 30.82 17.27
N CYS A 11 -15.93 29.82 16.42
CA CYS A 11 -14.74 29.08 16.00
C CYS A 11 -13.92 29.97 15.07
N ARG A 12 -12.99 30.75 15.62
CA ARG A 12 -11.94 31.43 14.86
C ARG A 12 -10.90 30.38 14.45
N PHE A 13 -10.98 29.90 13.23
CA PHE A 13 -9.88 29.19 12.58
C PHE A 13 -8.68 30.15 12.45
N ARG A 14 -7.59 29.85 13.11
CA ARG A 14 -6.31 30.53 12.86
C ARG A 14 -5.67 29.90 11.62
N HIS A 15 -5.38 30.71 10.63
CA HIS A 15 -4.76 30.35 9.35
C HIS A 15 -3.32 29.81 9.46
N SER A 16 -2.76 29.69 10.67
CA SER A 16 -1.36 29.35 10.91
C SER A 16 -1.06 27.86 11.08
N ASP A 17 -2.08 26.98 11.08
CA ASP A 17 -1.88 25.59 11.51
C ASP A 17 -1.80 24.54 10.37
N TRP A 18 -1.82 24.98 9.12
CA TRP A 18 -1.73 24.10 7.96
C TRP A 18 -0.53 24.42 7.07
N PRO A 19 0.27 23.45 6.64
CA PRO A 19 1.47 23.70 5.84
C PRO A 19 1.19 24.00 4.35
N PHE A 20 -0.06 24.25 3.97
CA PHE A 20 -0.44 24.58 2.60
C PHE A 20 -1.01 25.99 2.57
N LEU A 21 -0.22 26.98 2.15
CA LEU A 21 -0.61 28.36 1.90
C LEU A 21 -0.46 28.75 0.44
N PRO A 22 -1.03 29.91 0.06
CA PRO A 22 -2.06 30.00 -0.94
C PRO A 22 -1.48 30.19 -2.34
N VAL A 23 -2.17 29.66 -3.32
CA VAL A 23 -1.99 30.00 -4.74
C VAL A 23 -2.32 31.49 -4.92
N ARG A 24 -1.31 32.31 -5.19
CA ARG A 24 -1.54 33.67 -5.70
C ARG A 24 -1.92 33.59 -7.18
N PRO A 25 -2.94 34.31 -7.64
CA PRO A 25 -3.24 34.39 -9.05
C PRO A 25 -2.18 35.29 -9.74
N ASN A 26 -1.59 34.77 -10.79
CA ASN A 26 -0.64 35.36 -11.71
C ASN A 26 0.85 35.06 -11.46
N GLY A 27 1.37 34.25 -12.35
CA GLY A 27 2.81 34.16 -12.61
C GLY A 27 3.35 32.73 -12.49
N PHE A 28 3.74 32.18 -13.61
CA PHE A 28 4.57 30.96 -13.73
C PHE A 28 5.80 31.08 -12.81
N GLY A 29 5.89 30.24 -11.84
CA GLY A 29 7.03 30.09 -10.97
C GLY A 29 6.83 28.88 -10.08
N CYS A 30 7.43 27.75 -10.45
CA CYS A 30 7.65 26.64 -9.52
C CYS A 30 8.45 27.17 -8.34
N ILE A 31 7.81 27.37 -7.20
CA ILE A 31 8.52 27.48 -5.93
C ILE A 31 8.83 26.07 -5.47
N VAL A 32 9.94 25.54 -5.95
CA VAL A 32 10.68 24.52 -5.25
C VAL A 32 11.17 25.18 -3.97
N LEU A 33 10.61 24.84 -2.82
CA LEU A 33 11.17 25.24 -1.54
C LEU A 33 12.51 24.51 -1.39
N PRO A 34 13.66 25.19 -1.49
CA PRO A 34 14.94 24.57 -1.17
C PRO A 34 14.98 24.43 0.36
N GLY A 35 15.09 23.20 0.84
CA GLY A 35 15.27 22.93 2.25
C GLY A 35 14.50 21.76 2.83
N PHE A 36 13.64 21.07 2.08
CA PHE A 36 12.89 19.92 2.61
C PHE A 36 13.57 18.55 2.41
N TYR A 37 14.70 18.52 1.69
CA TYR A 37 15.41 17.27 1.37
C TYR A 37 16.78 17.09 2.01
N ASP A 38 17.33 18.11 2.69
CA ASP A 38 18.60 17.98 3.41
C ASP A 38 18.35 17.72 4.89
N GLY A 39 18.54 16.47 5.31
CA GLY A 39 18.70 16.18 6.73
C GLY A 39 17.89 15.06 7.36
N PHE A 40 17.32 14.11 6.62
CA PHE A 40 16.81 12.90 7.27
C PHE A 40 17.93 11.93 7.65
N ARG A 41 18.64 12.26 8.75
CA ARG A 41 19.30 11.24 9.55
C ARG A 41 18.22 10.37 10.20
N PHE A 42 18.20 9.10 9.82
CA PHE A 42 17.39 8.06 10.43
C PHE A 42 17.68 7.99 11.94
N TYR A 43 16.86 8.64 12.76
CA TYR A 43 16.72 8.30 14.17
C TYR A 43 15.48 7.42 14.34
N GLY A 44 15.77 6.19 14.78
CA GLY A 44 14.92 5.08 15.05
C GLY A 44 13.48 5.35 15.44
N MET A 45 12.55 4.95 14.57
CA MET A 45 11.33 4.27 14.95
C MET A 45 11.18 3.07 14.01
N ALA A 46 11.12 1.89 14.61
CA ALA A 46 10.89 0.64 13.92
C ALA A 46 9.50 0.63 13.32
N SER A 47 9.36 1.26 12.14
CA SER A 47 8.18 1.10 11.29
C SER A 47 8.02 -0.40 11.00
N VAL A 48 6.83 -0.92 11.23
CA VAL A 48 6.46 -2.30 10.90
C VAL A 48 6.66 -2.47 9.41
N MET A 49 7.70 -3.19 8.99
CA MET A 49 7.96 -3.50 7.58
C MET A 49 6.92 -4.54 7.16
N SER A 50 5.91 -4.07 6.50
CA SER A 50 5.00 -4.88 5.73
C SER A 50 5.62 -5.25 4.40
N ASP A 51 5.00 -6.14 3.66
CA ASP A 51 5.46 -6.68 2.39
C ASP A 51 6.58 -5.88 1.76
N LEU A 52 7.78 -6.38 1.97
CA LEU A 52 9.03 -5.68 1.66
C LEU A 52 9.17 -5.33 0.19
N THR A 53 8.32 -5.92 -0.66
CA THR A 53 8.43 -5.76 -2.11
C THR A 53 7.08 -5.74 -2.82
N VAL A 54 7.04 -5.01 -3.93
CA VAL A 54 5.89 -4.86 -4.83
C VAL A 54 6.25 -5.44 -6.19
N SER A 55 5.36 -6.22 -6.81
CA SER A 55 5.56 -6.78 -8.14
C SER A 55 5.75 -5.69 -9.21
N LYS A 56 6.63 -5.94 -10.19
CA LYS A 56 6.81 -5.03 -11.34
C LYS A 56 5.51 -4.72 -12.07
N HIS A 57 4.54 -5.63 -12.02
CA HIS A 57 3.24 -5.41 -12.63
C HIS A 57 2.59 -4.13 -12.12
N PHE A 58 2.58 -3.90 -10.81
CA PHE A 58 2.02 -2.69 -10.22
C PHE A 58 2.83 -1.44 -10.57
N VAL A 59 4.17 -1.57 -10.69
CA VAL A 59 5.03 -0.48 -11.16
C VAL A 59 4.64 -0.08 -12.59
N GLN A 60 4.53 -1.06 -13.49
CA GLN A 60 4.15 -0.83 -14.89
C GLN A 60 2.72 -0.27 -15.00
N ALA A 61 1.79 -0.82 -14.23
CA ALA A 61 0.40 -0.37 -14.21
C ALA A 61 0.24 1.08 -13.75
N ALA A 62 1.02 1.50 -12.74
CA ALA A 62 1.03 2.90 -12.28
C ALA A 62 1.56 3.89 -13.33
N LEU A 63 2.42 3.44 -14.25
CA LEU A 63 3.03 4.27 -15.30
C LEU A 63 2.15 4.44 -16.54
N VAL A 64 1.13 3.60 -16.75
CA VAL A 64 0.30 3.58 -17.98
C VAL A 64 -0.27 4.96 -18.33
N GLY A 65 -0.82 5.66 -17.35
CA GLY A 65 -1.38 6.99 -17.60
C GLY A 65 -0.30 8.03 -17.90
N ALA A 66 0.85 7.96 -17.24
CA ALA A 66 1.99 8.85 -17.50
C ALA A 66 2.55 8.64 -18.92
N GLU A 67 2.73 7.38 -19.35
CA GLU A 67 3.17 7.04 -20.72
C GLU A 67 2.18 7.56 -21.75
N ARG A 68 0.89 7.34 -21.57
CA ARG A 68 -0.15 7.82 -22.47
C ARG A 68 -0.17 9.35 -22.62
N LEU A 69 0.14 10.06 -21.54
CA LEU A 69 0.19 11.52 -21.52
C LEU A 69 1.55 12.10 -21.95
N GLY A 70 2.50 11.26 -22.37
CA GLY A 70 3.80 11.67 -22.92
C GLY A 70 4.83 12.10 -21.89
N PHE A 71 4.68 11.69 -20.62
CA PHE A 71 5.72 11.93 -19.61
C PHE A 71 6.90 10.97 -19.81
N ASP A 72 8.12 11.41 -19.47
CA ASP A 72 9.29 10.53 -19.45
C ASP A 72 9.24 9.58 -18.23
N THR A 73 8.63 8.41 -18.42
CA THR A 73 8.49 7.39 -17.37
C THR A 73 9.83 6.79 -16.97
N ARG A 74 10.85 6.79 -17.87
CA ARG A 74 12.18 6.35 -17.50
C ARG A 74 12.86 7.29 -16.51
N GLU A 75 12.68 8.60 -16.70
CA GLU A 75 13.16 9.60 -15.75
C GLU A 75 12.44 9.46 -14.41
N MET A 76 11.10 9.31 -14.41
CA MET A 76 10.31 9.12 -13.20
C MET A 76 10.74 7.87 -12.41
N LEU A 77 11.01 6.76 -13.10
CA LEU A 77 11.54 5.54 -12.47
C LEU A 77 12.90 5.80 -11.80
N ARG A 78 13.84 6.48 -12.51
CA ARG A 78 15.16 6.79 -11.94
C ARG A 78 15.05 7.69 -10.73
N GLU A 79 14.19 8.71 -10.77
CA GLU A 79 13.91 9.58 -9.63
C GLU A 79 13.40 8.79 -8.43
N ALA A 80 12.57 7.77 -8.67
CA ALA A 80 12.08 6.85 -7.63
C ALA A 80 13.13 5.81 -7.16
N GLY A 81 14.34 5.83 -7.73
CA GLY A 81 15.37 4.85 -7.44
C GLY A 81 15.12 3.47 -8.05
N ILE A 82 14.30 3.41 -9.11
CA ILE A 82 13.99 2.18 -9.83
C ILE A 82 14.69 2.21 -11.19
N SER A 83 15.56 1.23 -11.44
CA SER A 83 16.16 1.08 -12.78
C SER A 83 15.09 0.63 -13.78
N PRO A 84 14.96 1.32 -14.94
CA PRO A 84 14.08 0.84 -16.01
C PRO A 84 14.42 -0.56 -16.52
N ASP A 85 15.68 -0.99 -16.41
CA ASP A 85 16.13 -2.31 -16.85
C ASP A 85 15.67 -3.43 -15.92
N LEU A 86 15.41 -3.13 -14.66
CA LEU A 86 14.80 -4.07 -13.70
C LEU A 86 13.47 -4.60 -14.22
N LEU A 87 12.66 -3.75 -14.86
CA LEU A 87 11.35 -4.13 -15.37
C LEU A 87 11.38 -5.13 -16.54
N ARG A 88 12.56 -5.38 -17.13
CA ARG A 88 12.76 -6.44 -18.13
C ARG A 88 12.82 -7.84 -17.50
N ILE A 89 13.12 -7.95 -16.22
CA ILE A 89 13.15 -9.22 -15.49
C ILE A 89 11.70 -9.67 -15.27
N GLU A 90 11.36 -10.90 -15.66
CA GLU A 90 9.98 -11.39 -15.67
C GLU A 90 9.33 -11.34 -14.28
N MET A 91 10.03 -11.82 -13.26
CA MET A 91 9.53 -11.87 -11.86
C MET A 91 10.16 -10.77 -11.00
N ALA A 92 10.47 -9.60 -11.60
CA ALA A 92 11.03 -8.49 -10.85
C ALA A 92 10.04 -7.93 -9.81
N ARG A 93 10.60 -7.45 -8.72
CA ARG A 93 9.88 -6.73 -7.68
C ARG A 93 10.72 -5.51 -7.26
N VAL A 94 10.08 -4.48 -6.78
CA VAL A 94 10.75 -3.31 -6.20
C VAL A 94 10.49 -3.27 -4.70
N SER A 95 11.31 -2.55 -3.94
CA SER A 95 11.01 -2.35 -2.52
C SER A 95 9.75 -1.48 -2.35
N SER A 96 9.07 -1.62 -1.22
CA SER A 96 7.91 -0.77 -0.88
C SER A 96 8.31 0.70 -0.84
N ASP A 97 9.54 1.03 -0.41
CA ASP A 97 10.08 2.39 -0.40
C ASP A 97 10.20 2.95 -1.83
N GLN A 98 10.76 2.17 -2.76
CA GLN A 98 10.88 2.55 -4.17
C GLN A 98 9.50 2.77 -4.82
N PHE A 99 8.56 1.86 -4.57
CA PHE A 99 7.20 2.01 -5.11
C PHE A 99 6.48 3.23 -4.54
N SER A 100 6.62 3.47 -3.24
CA SER A 100 6.05 4.65 -2.59
C SER A 100 6.63 5.94 -3.14
N HIS A 101 7.93 5.97 -3.39
CA HIS A 101 8.58 7.13 -4.01
C HIS A 101 8.11 7.33 -5.45
N LEU A 102 7.94 6.24 -6.23
CA LEU A 102 7.38 6.32 -7.58
C LEU A 102 5.97 6.93 -7.57
N MET A 103 5.10 6.51 -6.66
CA MET A 103 3.76 7.07 -6.54
C MET A 103 3.80 8.57 -6.24
N GLN A 104 4.68 9.01 -5.34
CA GLN A 104 4.87 10.43 -5.03
C GLN A 104 5.39 11.23 -6.24
N VAL A 105 6.37 10.67 -6.98
CA VAL A 105 6.88 11.27 -8.22
C VAL A 105 5.76 11.45 -9.25
N LEU A 106 4.97 10.39 -9.48
CA LEU A 106 3.82 10.42 -10.40
C LEU A 106 2.81 11.51 -10.01
N TRP A 107 2.35 11.51 -8.76
CA TRP A 107 1.38 12.49 -8.28
C TRP A 107 1.88 13.92 -8.40
N ASN A 108 3.14 14.17 -8.05
CA ASN A 108 3.72 15.52 -8.10
C ASN A 108 3.94 16.00 -9.53
N ARG A 109 4.55 15.17 -10.40
CA ARG A 109 4.85 15.58 -11.78
C ARG A 109 3.60 15.71 -12.65
N MET A 110 2.60 14.85 -12.43
CA MET A 110 1.34 14.88 -13.19
C MET A 110 0.31 15.85 -12.60
N GLY A 111 0.43 16.21 -11.32
CA GLY A 111 -0.59 16.97 -10.59
C GLY A 111 -1.90 16.23 -10.52
N ASP A 112 -1.84 14.88 -10.41
CA ASP A 112 -2.98 13.99 -10.51
C ASP A 112 -2.78 12.75 -9.64
N GLU A 113 -3.61 12.58 -8.59
CA GLU A 113 -3.56 11.43 -7.69
C GLU A 113 -4.05 10.13 -8.37
N PHE A 114 -4.73 10.23 -9.51
CA PHE A 114 -5.12 9.09 -10.35
C PHE A 114 -4.16 8.81 -11.52
N MET A 115 -3.02 9.52 -11.56
CA MET A 115 -1.90 9.24 -12.48
C MET A 115 -2.31 9.16 -13.96
N GLY A 116 -3.30 9.94 -14.36
CA GLY A 116 -3.79 9.95 -15.73
C GLY A 116 -4.61 8.72 -16.14
N LEU A 117 -5.01 7.85 -15.22
CA LEU A 117 -5.81 6.66 -15.54
C LEU A 117 -7.27 7.00 -15.84
N GLY A 118 -7.72 8.20 -15.54
CA GLY A 118 -9.07 8.66 -15.79
C GLY A 118 -9.19 9.85 -16.72
N PRO A 119 -10.43 10.19 -17.10
CA PRO A 119 -10.70 11.33 -17.97
C PRO A 119 -10.51 12.68 -17.27
N ARG A 120 -10.52 12.70 -15.95
CA ARG A 120 -10.35 13.90 -15.12
C ARG A 120 -9.26 13.67 -14.08
N LYS A 121 -8.56 14.77 -13.74
CA LYS A 121 -7.51 14.73 -12.71
C LYS A 121 -8.11 14.78 -11.31
N ALA A 122 -7.64 13.91 -10.43
CA ALA A 122 -7.74 14.10 -8.99
C ALA A 122 -6.57 14.98 -8.55
N ARG A 123 -6.81 16.25 -8.29
CA ARG A 123 -5.73 17.20 -7.94
C ARG A 123 -4.97 16.75 -6.71
N THR A 124 -3.65 16.87 -6.76
CA THR A 124 -2.77 16.57 -5.62
C THR A 124 -3.22 17.34 -4.37
N GLY A 125 -3.38 16.63 -3.26
CA GLY A 125 -3.89 17.17 -2.00
C GLY A 125 -5.39 16.87 -1.76
N THR A 126 -6.12 16.33 -2.74
CA THR A 126 -7.53 15.94 -2.56
C THR A 126 -7.68 14.87 -1.49
N PHE A 127 -6.87 13.82 -1.53
CA PHE A 127 -6.87 12.74 -0.54
C PHE A 127 -6.47 13.27 0.85
N ALA A 128 -5.43 14.08 0.94
CA ALA A 128 -5.00 14.68 2.21
C ALA A 128 -6.09 15.58 2.84
N THR A 129 -6.80 16.37 2.02
CA THR A 129 -7.91 17.22 2.47
C THR A 129 -9.08 16.39 2.98
N MET A 130 -9.42 15.31 2.27
CA MET A 130 -10.43 14.35 2.72
C MET A 130 -10.04 13.70 4.05
N CYS A 131 -8.79 13.24 4.21
CA CYS A 131 -8.30 12.69 5.47
C CYS A 131 -8.41 13.67 6.63
N ALA A 132 -8.10 14.95 6.39
CA ALA A 132 -8.25 16.01 7.39
C ALA A 132 -9.70 16.27 7.79
N LEU A 133 -10.64 16.04 6.87
CA LEU A 133 -12.06 16.20 7.14
C LEU A 133 -12.61 15.07 8.03
N VAL A 134 -12.13 13.82 7.84
CA VAL A 134 -12.71 12.65 8.49
C VAL A 134 -12.04 12.25 9.79
N ILE A 135 -10.89 12.84 10.15
CA ILE A 135 -10.12 12.42 11.33
C ILE A 135 -10.86 12.65 12.66
N ASP A 136 -11.76 13.63 12.69
CA ASP A 136 -12.57 13.96 13.88
C ASP A 136 -13.92 13.21 13.90
N CYS A 137 -14.16 12.27 12.98
CA CYS A 137 -15.37 11.45 12.97
C CYS A 137 -15.42 10.51 14.18
N PRO A 138 -16.61 10.26 14.76
CA PRO A 138 -16.72 9.45 15.98
C PRO A 138 -16.47 7.95 15.74
N ASN A 139 -16.74 7.44 14.54
CA ASN A 139 -16.65 6.03 14.20
C ASN A 139 -16.38 5.82 12.69
N LEU A 140 -16.09 4.60 12.31
CA LEU A 140 -15.75 4.24 10.93
C LEU A 140 -16.90 4.48 9.95
N GLU A 141 -18.15 4.26 10.35
CA GLU A 141 -19.30 4.54 9.49
C GLU A 141 -19.34 6.02 9.08
N SER A 142 -19.18 6.89 10.05
CA SER A 142 -19.16 8.35 9.82
C SER A 142 -17.98 8.75 8.92
N VAL A 143 -16.82 8.11 9.08
CA VAL A 143 -15.65 8.31 8.20
C VAL A 143 -16.02 8.01 6.76
N TYR A 144 -16.51 6.81 6.47
CA TYR A 144 -16.84 6.41 5.09
C TYR A 144 -17.92 7.29 4.47
N ARG A 145 -19.01 7.55 5.21
CA ARG A 145 -20.11 8.40 4.71
C ARG A 145 -19.63 9.82 4.39
N GLN A 146 -18.84 10.42 5.28
CA GLN A 146 -18.34 11.78 5.08
C GLN A 146 -17.30 11.86 3.97
N ALA A 147 -16.39 10.89 3.90
CA ALA A 147 -15.38 10.82 2.84
C ALA A 147 -16.02 10.64 1.46
N PHE A 148 -17.02 9.75 1.34
CA PHE A 148 -17.70 9.51 0.08
C PHE A 148 -18.60 10.69 -0.32
N GLN A 149 -19.20 11.39 0.63
CA GLN A 149 -19.91 12.62 0.37
C GLN A 149 -18.97 13.73 -0.13
N PHE A 150 -17.78 13.86 0.48
CA PHE A 150 -16.76 14.82 0.04
C PHE A 150 -16.30 14.52 -1.39
N SER A 151 -16.01 13.26 -1.72
CA SER A 151 -15.56 12.89 -3.07
C SER A 151 -16.60 13.22 -4.16
N ARG A 152 -17.90 13.12 -3.89
CA ARG A 152 -18.98 13.45 -4.83
C ARG A 152 -18.99 14.93 -5.24
N LEU A 153 -18.39 15.83 -4.46
CA LEU A 153 -18.29 17.25 -4.81
C LEU A 153 -17.40 17.53 -6.04
N PHE A 154 -16.55 16.58 -6.42
CA PHE A 154 -15.59 16.72 -7.50
C PHE A 154 -15.98 15.93 -8.76
N GLU A 155 -17.22 15.45 -8.86
CA GLU A 155 -17.65 14.55 -9.94
C GLU A 155 -16.61 13.41 -10.14
N PRO A 156 -16.46 12.55 -9.16
CA PRO A 156 -15.36 11.60 -9.14
C PRO A 156 -15.52 10.59 -10.28
N MET A 157 -14.40 10.22 -10.86
CA MET A 157 -14.30 9.11 -11.80
C MET A 157 -14.59 7.75 -11.14
N VAL A 158 -14.29 7.65 -9.86
CA VAL A 158 -14.60 6.50 -9.01
C VAL A 158 -15.46 6.99 -7.86
N SER A 159 -16.70 6.60 -7.82
CA SER A 159 -17.57 6.83 -6.67
C SER A 159 -17.53 5.63 -5.73
N MET A 160 -17.46 5.92 -4.43
CA MET A 160 -17.53 4.91 -3.39
C MET A 160 -18.88 4.98 -2.68
N GLU A 161 -19.42 3.82 -2.37
CA GLU A 161 -20.66 3.67 -1.63
C GLU A 161 -20.45 2.73 -0.44
N LEU A 162 -21.10 3.06 0.68
CA LEU A 162 -21.20 2.18 1.85
C LEU A 162 -22.61 1.56 1.87
N GLU A 163 -22.70 0.29 1.53
CA GLU A 163 -23.92 -0.49 1.66
C GLU A 163 -23.92 -1.23 3.00
N VAL A 164 -25.00 -1.05 3.79
CA VAL A 164 -25.09 -1.65 5.13
C VAL A 164 -26.31 -2.58 5.15
N GLY A 165 -26.03 -3.88 5.27
CA GLY A 165 -27.02 -4.93 5.44
C GLY A 165 -27.33 -5.22 6.91
N GLU A 166 -27.92 -6.39 7.17
CA GLU A 166 -28.29 -6.82 8.50
C GLU A 166 -27.06 -7.13 9.36
N ASP A 167 -26.15 -7.98 8.90
CA ASP A 167 -24.92 -8.39 9.59
C ASP A 167 -23.64 -7.93 8.90
N LYS A 168 -23.72 -7.55 7.62
CA LYS A 168 -22.59 -7.25 6.76
C LYS A 168 -22.63 -5.82 6.27
N ALA A 169 -21.44 -5.31 5.97
CA ALA A 169 -21.26 -4.04 5.26
C ALA A 169 -20.40 -4.26 4.02
N GLN A 170 -20.61 -3.44 3.01
CA GLN A 170 -19.85 -3.47 1.76
C GLN A 170 -19.34 -2.08 1.41
N LEU A 171 -18.08 -2.01 1.03
CA LEU A 171 -17.53 -0.86 0.30
C LEU A 171 -17.64 -1.18 -1.18
N VAL A 172 -18.47 -0.46 -1.91
CA VAL A 172 -18.71 -0.65 -3.33
C VAL A 172 -18.07 0.48 -4.11
N ALA A 173 -17.23 0.14 -5.09
CA ALA A 173 -16.64 1.08 -6.03
C ALA A 173 -17.44 1.04 -7.35
N ARG A 174 -17.86 2.22 -7.81
CA ARG A 174 -18.49 2.39 -9.15
C ARG A 174 -17.59 3.23 -10.02
N MET A 175 -17.31 2.73 -11.20
CA MET A 175 -16.52 3.44 -12.21
C MET A 175 -17.46 4.30 -13.04
N GLU A 176 -17.17 5.61 -13.15
CA GLU A 176 -17.98 6.55 -13.88
C GLU A 176 -17.20 7.08 -15.10
N GLY A 177 -17.76 6.87 -16.28
CA GLY A 177 -17.15 7.26 -17.54
C GLY A 177 -16.09 6.29 -18.05
N GLU A 178 -15.34 6.73 -19.05
CA GLU A 178 -14.31 5.92 -19.71
C GLU A 178 -12.99 6.00 -18.91
N ILE A 179 -12.63 4.86 -18.29
CA ILE A 179 -11.42 4.73 -17.49
C ILE A 179 -10.35 3.97 -18.28
N ASN A 180 -9.22 4.59 -18.49
CA ASN A 180 -8.07 3.98 -19.15
C ASN A 180 -7.17 3.25 -18.12
N ASP A 181 -7.70 2.14 -17.62
CA ASP A 181 -7.05 1.30 -16.59
C ASP A 181 -6.97 -0.15 -17.07
N PRO A 182 -6.18 -0.43 -18.12
CA PRO A 182 -6.12 -1.74 -18.76
C PRO A 182 -5.59 -2.83 -17.84
N SER A 183 -4.90 -2.45 -16.76
CA SER A 183 -4.31 -3.36 -15.77
C SER A 183 -5.16 -3.48 -14.51
N PHE A 184 -6.31 -2.82 -14.44
CA PHE A 184 -7.21 -2.75 -13.28
C PHE A 184 -6.60 -2.11 -12.04
N PHE A 185 -5.45 -1.46 -12.17
CA PHE A 185 -4.66 -0.93 -11.06
C PHE A 185 -5.40 0.11 -10.21
N LEU A 186 -6.16 1.00 -10.85
CA LEU A 186 -6.96 1.99 -10.14
C LEU A 186 -8.07 1.34 -9.33
N ARG A 187 -8.76 0.35 -9.93
CA ARG A 187 -9.84 -0.40 -9.29
C ARG A 187 -9.36 -1.14 -8.05
N GLU A 188 -8.19 -1.77 -8.17
CA GLU A 188 -7.54 -2.48 -7.07
C GLU A 188 -7.09 -1.51 -5.97
N SER A 189 -6.39 -0.45 -6.38
CA SER A 189 -5.81 0.53 -5.45
C SER A 189 -6.86 1.22 -4.60
N ILE A 190 -8.02 1.57 -5.19
CA ILE A 190 -9.07 2.27 -4.44
C ILE A 190 -9.65 1.38 -3.33
N LEU A 191 -9.87 0.09 -3.60
CA LEU A 191 -10.32 -0.85 -2.58
C LEU A 191 -9.30 -1.01 -1.46
N VAL A 192 -8.01 -1.16 -1.83
CA VAL A 192 -6.90 -1.27 -0.87
C VAL A 192 -6.80 -0.03 0.00
N ILE A 193 -6.87 1.16 -0.60
CA ILE A 193 -6.78 2.43 0.12
C ILE A 193 -7.89 2.54 1.18
N TRP A 194 -9.15 2.32 0.80
CA TRP A 194 -10.27 2.44 1.74
C TRP A 194 -10.26 1.39 2.83
N HIS A 195 -9.92 0.15 2.51
CA HIS A 195 -9.78 -0.93 3.49
C HIS A 195 -8.69 -0.62 4.52
N ARG A 196 -7.50 -0.25 4.04
CA ARG A 196 -6.35 -0.01 4.92
C ARG A 196 -6.46 1.28 5.72
N LEU A 197 -6.96 2.36 5.10
CA LEU A 197 -7.25 3.60 5.82
C LEU A 197 -8.26 3.36 6.94
N GLY A 198 -9.34 2.61 6.67
CA GLY A 198 -10.34 2.26 7.68
C GLY A 198 -9.72 1.48 8.83
N SER A 199 -8.98 0.42 8.53
CA SER A 199 -8.28 -0.40 9.53
C SER A 199 -7.30 0.44 10.38
N TRP A 200 -6.53 1.34 9.74
CA TRP A 200 -5.60 2.23 10.43
C TRP A 200 -6.32 3.20 11.36
N LEU A 201 -7.42 3.81 10.90
CA LEU A 201 -8.19 4.80 11.69
C LEU A 201 -8.76 4.20 12.97
N ILE A 202 -9.25 2.96 12.93
CA ILE A 202 -9.82 2.27 14.09
C ILE A 202 -8.77 1.44 14.87
N GLY A 203 -7.50 1.40 14.40
CA GLY A 203 -6.38 0.71 15.04
C GLY A 203 -6.55 -0.80 15.15
N GLN A 204 -7.42 -1.38 14.34
CA GLN A 204 -7.62 -2.83 14.25
C GLN A 204 -7.91 -3.24 12.82
N PRO A 205 -7.48 -4.46 12.41
CA PRO A 205 -7.72 -4.96 11.08
C PRO A 205 -9.22 -5.20 10.83
N ILE A 206 -9.70 -4.74 9.68
CA ILE A 206 -11.02 -5.08 9.16
C ILE A 206 -10.89 -6.40 8.40
N GLU A 207 -11.35 -7.49 8.99
CA GLU A 207 -11.35 -8.80 8.35
C GLU A 207 -12.31 -8.82 7.17
N LEU A 208 -11.77 -9.06 5.96
CA LEU A 208 -12.58 -9.18 4.76
C LEU A 208 -13.15 -10.59 4.66
N GLU A 209 -14.42 -10.69 4.34
CA GLU A 209 -15.09 -11.95 4.07
C GLU A 209 -15.07 -12.31 2.59
N LYS A 210 -15.09 -11.29 1.71
CA LYS A 210 -15.08 -11.45 0.26
C LYS A 210 -14.58 -10.18 -0.42
N ALA A 211 -13.84 -10.33 -1.53
CA ALA A 211 -13.56 -9.28 -2.48
C ALA A 211 -14.12 -9.66 -3.86
N GLU A 212 -14.81 -8.72 -4.49
CA GLU A 212 -15.52 -8.90 -5.76
C GLU A 212 -14.99 -7.91 -6.79
N PHE A 213 -14.84 -8.38 -8.03
CA PHE A 213 -14.30 -7.62 -9.15
C PHE A 213 -15.16 -7.83 -10.39
N ASP A 214 -15.49 -6.77 -11.13
CA ASP A 214 -16.34 -6.76 -12.32
C ASP A 214 -15.60 -7.15 -13.62
N TYR A 215 -14.36 -7.60 -13.49
CA TYR A 215 -13.50 -7.98 -14.59
C TYR A 215 -13.02 -9.44 -14.45
N PRO A 216 -12.55 -10.07 -15.54
CA PRO A 216 -12.02 -11.42 -15.51
C PRO A 216 -10.72 -11.46 -14.70
N ARG A 217 -10.40 -12.65 -14.13
CA ARG A 217 -9.19 -12.83 -13.36
C ARG A 217 -7.96 -12.44 -14.18
N PRO A 218 -7.19 -11.42 -13.75
CA PRO A 218 -6.00 -10.99 -14.47
C PRO A 218 -4.84 -11.98 -14.30
N ALA A 219 -3.82 -11.88 -15.16
CA ALA A 219 -2.64 -12.73 -15.10
C ALA A 219 -1.90 -12.62 -13.75
N HIS A 220 -1.94 -11.45 -13.11
CA HIS A 220 -1.38 -11.20 -11.78
C HIS A 220 -2.34 -11.53 -10.62
N GLY A 221 -3.46 -12.16 -10.89
CA GLY A 221 -4.52 -12.45 -9.90
C GLY A 221 -4.08 -13.29 -8.69
N ASP A 222 -2.89 -13.92 -8.75
CA ASP A 222 -2.31 -14.58 -7.59
C ASP A 222 -1.81 -13.59 -6.52
N GLU A 223 -1.41 -12.37 -6.92
CA GLU A 223 -1.03 -11.31 -5.98
C GLU A 223 -2.22 -10.86 -5.11
N TYR A 224 -3.45 -10.96 -5.59
CA TYR A 224 -4.65 -10.56 -4.83
C TYR A 224 -4.84 -11.36 -3.54
N ARG A 225 -4.39 -12.62 -3.50
CA ARG A 225 -4.42 -13.43 -2.27
C ARG A 225 -3.57 -12.82 -1.17
N HIS A 226 -2.48 -12.15 -1.56
CA HIS A 226 -1.56 -11.46 -0.65
C HIS A 226 -2.05 -10.04 -0.30
N ILE A 227 -2.99 -9.49 -1.06
CA ILE A 227 -3.53 -8.14 -0.85
C ILE A 227 -4.79 -8.18 0.01
N PHE A 228 -5.75 -9.07 -0.32
CA PHE A 228 -7.08 -9.07 0.29
C PHE A 228 -7.29 -10.16 1.36
N HIS A 229 -6.51 -11.24 1.36
CA HIS A 229 -6.59 -12.35 2.34
C HIS A 229 -7.98 -12.94 2.57
N CYS A 230 -8.84 -12.90 1.58
CA CYS A 230 -10.21 -13.40 1.62
C CYS A 230 -10.54 -14.15 0.32
N PRO A 231 -11.68 -14.85 0.23
CA PRO A 231 -12.23 -15.36 -1.02
C PRO A 231 -12.39 -14.27 -2.07
N LEU A 232 -11.94 -14.54 -3.29
CA LEU A 232 -11.99 -13.63 -4.44
C LEU A 232 -13.04 -14.09 -5.43
N ALA A 233 -13.87 -13.18 -5.95
CA ALA A 233 -14.80 -13.42 -7.05
C ALA A 233 -14.51 -12.45 -8.17
N PHE A 234 -14.32 -12.97 -9.38
CA PHE A 234 -14.14 -12.22 -10.60
C PHE A 234 -15.39 -12.32 -11.48
N GLU A 235 -15.50 -11.46 -12.48
CA GLU A 235 -16.67 -11.37 -13.37
C GLU A 235 -17.98 -11.17 -12.58
N SER A 236 -17.88 -10.45 -11.46
CA SER A 236 -19.02 -10.08 -10.62
C SER A 236 -19.76 -8.87 -11.21
N ASP A 237 -20.95 -8.58 -10.70
CA ASP A 237 -21.76 -7.42 -11.11
C ASP A 237 -21.25 -6.09 -10.51
N LYS A 238 -20.26 -6.16 -9.61
CA LYS A 238 -19.71 -5.01 -8.89
C LYS A 238 -18.26 -5.20 -8.46
N ILE A 239 -17.62 -4.09 -8.11
CA ILE A 239 -16.34 -4.06 -7.42
C ILE A 239 -16.62 -3.76 -5.95
N ALA A 240 -16.35 -4.72 -5.04
CA ALA A 240 -16.75 -4.57 -3.65
C ALA A 240 -15.85 -5.33 -2.66
N LEU A 241 -15.78 -4.81 -1.44
CA LEU A 241 -15.24 -5.50 -0.27
C LEU A 241 -16.34 -5.73 0.75
N THR A 242 -16.53 -6.96 1.17
CA THR A 242 -17.51 -7.36 2.19
C THR A 242 -16.82 -7.65 3.51
N PHE A 243 -17.35 -7.11 4.61
CA PHE A 243 -16.84 -7.30 5.97
C PHE A 243 -17.97 -7.25 7.00
N ASP A 244 -17.67 -7.69 8.23
CA ASP A 244 -18.64 -7.67 9.34
C ASP A 244 -19.02 -6.22 9.69
N LYS A 245 -20.32 -5.95 9.75
CA LYS A 245 -20.89 -4.63 10.09
C LYS A 245 -20.40 -4.08 11.44
N ARG A 246 -20.00 -4.94 12.39
CA ARG A 246 -19.49 -4.52 13.71
C ARG A 246 -18.37 -3.49 13.62
N PHE A 247 -17.52 -3.55 12.57
CA PHE A 247 -16.41 -2.61 12.39
C PHE A 247 -16.88 -1.17 12.17
N LEU A 248 -18.07 -0.96 11.64
CA LEU A 248 -18.61 0.38 11.37
C LEU A 248 -18.82 1.21 12.65
N SER A 249 -19.11 0.55 13.77
CA SER A 249 -19.29 1.22 15.07
C SER A 249 -17.97 1.44 15.82
N ALA A 250 -16.85 0.91 15.32
CA ALA A 250 -15.55 1.08 15.97
C ALA A 250 -15.13 2.57 16.00
N PRO A 251 -14.65 3.08 17.14
CA PRO A 251 -14.25 4.48 17.25
C PRO A 251 -12.99 4.77 16.43
N VAL A 252 -12.90 5.99 15.89
CA VAL A 252 -11.64 6.51 15.36
C VAL A 252 -10.72 6.79 16.55
N ILE A 253 -9.55 6.15 16.56
CA ILE A 253 -8.58 6.27 17.66
C ILE A 253 -7.35 7.09 17.29
N ARG A 254 -7.23 7.49 16.02
CA ARG A 254 -6.14 8.30 15.50
C ARG A 254 -6.40 9.78 15.67
N ASP A 255 -5.32 10.54 15.80
CA ASP A 255 -5.37 11.99 15.91
C ASP A 255 -4.80 12.72 14.69
N LYS A 256 -4.90 14.07 14.67
CA LYS A 256 -4.38 14.91 13.58
C LYS A 256 -2.86 14.83 13.41
N PRO A 257 -2.02 14.78 14.46
CA PRO A 257 -0.60 14.52 14.35
C PRO A 257 -0.28 13.19 13.68
N GLU A 258 -0.93 12.09 14.09
CA GLU A 258 -0.76 10.77 13.50
C GLU A 258 -1.19 10.77 12.02
N MET A 259 -2.33 11.42 11.69
CA MET A 259 -2.80 11.56 10.31
C MET A 259 -1.78 12.32 9.44
N ARG A 260 -1.20 13.40 9.94
CA ARG A 260 -0.15 14.12 9.21
C ARG A 260 1.08 13.24 8.95
N GLN A 261 1.47 12.44 9.92
CA GLN A 261 2.58 11.49 9.75
C GLN A 261 2.24 10.41 8.74
N PHE A 262 1.06 9.81 8.82
CA PHE A 262 0.53 8.84 7.86
C PHE A 262 0.54 9.39 6.42
N LEU A 263 0.08 10.62 6.20
CA LEU A 263 0.08 11.24 4.88
C LEU A 263 1.49 11.53 4.32
N LYS A 264 2.49 11.76 5.19
CA LYS A 264 3.89 11.94 4.75
C LYS A 264 4.52 10.63 4.29
N THR A 265 4.17 9.53 4.93
CA THR A 265 4.71 8.20 4.65
C THR A 265 3.84 7.41 3.66
N SER A 266 2.61 7.89 3.39
CA SER A 266 1.74 7.33 2.34
C SER A 266 2.38 7.54 0.94
N PRO A 267 2.34 6.54 0.07
CA PRO A 267 1.57 5.29 0.16
C PRO A 267 2.26 4.12 0.90
N ALA A 268 3.49 4.29 1.41
CA ALA A 268 4.17 3.20 2.11
C ALA A 268 3.32 2.62 3.24
N ASP A 269 2.69 3.47 4.06
CA ASP A 269 1.83 3.04 5.16
C ASP A 269 0.53 2.36 4.66
N LEU A 270 0.03 2.76 3.48
CA LEU A 270 -1.10 2.08 2.84
C LEU A 270 -0.72 0.75 2.21
N LEU A 271 0.54 0.61 1.76
CA LEU A 271 1.08 -0.64 1.25
C LEU A 271 1.53 -1.54 2.41
N SER A 272 1.90 -0.92 3.55
CA SER A 272 2.24 -1.64 4.75
C SER A 272 0.97 -2.29 5.32
N ARG A 273 1.06 -3.58 5.67
CA ARG A 273 -0.08 -4.31 6.20
C ARG A 273 -0.17 -4.10 7.71
N PRO A 274 -1.12 -3.31 8.24
CA PRO A 274 -1.42 -3.34 9.66
C PRO A 274 -2.03 -4.68 10.10
N ASP A 275 -2.41 -5.53 9.16
CA ASP A 275 -3.46 -6.53 9.33
C ASP A 275 -3.00 -7.97 9.43
N GLU A 276 -1.70 -8.23 9.40
CA GLU A 276 -1.20 -9.59 9.59
C GLU A 276 -1.41 -10.14 11.01
N SER A 277 -1.77 -9.29 11.97
CA SER A 277 -1.94 -9.73 13.37
C SER A 277 -3.07 -10.75 13.58
N ASN A 278 -4.07 -10.78 12.70
CA ASN A 278 -5.23 -11.68 12.82
C ASN A 278 -5.13 -12.95 11.96
N THR A 279 -4.26 -12.99 10.96
CA THR A 279 -3.99 -14.20 10.20
C THR A 279 -2.88 -15.02 10.86
N PHE A 280 -2.92 -16.34 10.74
CA PHE A 280 -1.82 -17.18 11.20
C PHE A 280 -0.53 -16.87 10.43
N THR A 281 -0.64 -16.56 9.13
CA THR A 281 0.46 -16.10 8.30
C THR A 281 1.13 -14.86 8.88
N GLY A 282 0.36 -13.84 9.22
CA GLY A 282 0.88 -12.59 9.78
C GLY A 282 1.48 -12.77 11.17
N ARG A 283 0.80 -13.52 12.04
CA ARG A 283 1.33 -13.84 13.37
C ARG A 283 2.65 -14.62 13.28
N ILE A 284 2.79 -15.55 12.33
CA ILE A 284 4.04 -16.26 12.08
C ILE A 284 5.14 -15.30 11.61
N ARG A 285 4.83 -14.40 10.68
CA ARG A 285 5.80 -13.38 10.21
C ARG A 285 6.26 -12.49 11.37
N ALA A 286 5.35 -12.06 12.22
CA ALA A 286 5.67 -11.28 13.41
C ALA A 286 6.59 -12.03 14.38
N LEU A 287 6.35 -13.32 14.60
CA LEU A 287 7.17 -14.19 15.44
C LEU A 287 8.56 -14.47 14.84
N ILE A 288 8.66 -14.67 13.53
CA ILE A 288 9.94 -14.84 12.83
C ILE A 288 10.75 -13.54 12.93
N GLY A 289 10.10 -12.39 12.92
CA GLY A 289 10.76 -11.09 12.99
C GLY A 289 11.53 -10.73 11.72
N ARG A 290 12.39 -9.71 11.85
CA ARG A 290 13.14 -9.13 10.72
C ARG A 290 14.58 -9.60 10.63
N ASP A 291 15.10 -10.15 11.71
CA ASP A 291 16.47 -10.62 11.76
C ASP A 291 16.53 -12.09 11.34
N LEU A 292 16.55 -12.33 10.03
CA LEU A 292 16.62 -13.65 9.44
C LEU A 292 18.04 -14.25 9.50
N SER A 293 19.04 -13.49 9.98
CA SER A 293 20.40 -14.01 10.16
C SER A 293 20.48 -15.00 11.32
N LYS A 294 19.52 -14.94 12.24
CA LYS A 294 19.37 -15.92 13.32
C LYS A 294 18.67 -17.20 12.81
N PRO A 295 18.93 -18.34 13.46
CA PRO A 295 18.16 -19.55 13.17
C PRO A 295 16.67 -19.26 13.25
N LEU A 296 15.96 -19.54 12.16
CA LEU A 296 14.49 -19.39 12.14
C LEU A 296 13.87 -20.37 13.11
N PRO A 297 12.85 -19.96 13.87
CA PRO A 297 12.14 -20.86 14.77
C PRO A 297 11.57 -22.04 14.00
N ASP A 298 11.49 -23.19 14.65
CA ASP A 298 10.85 -24.37 14.10
C ASP A 298 9.31 -24.23 14.12
N PHE A 299 8.65 -25.12 13.40
CA PHE A 299 7.19 -25.06 13.25
C PHE A 299 6.47 -25.40 14.55
N GLU A 300 7.02 -26.28 15.34
CA GLU A 300 6.52 -26.73 16.62
C GLU A 300 6.55 -25.61 17.65
N TRP A 301 7.66 -24.85 17.69
CA TRP A 301 7.79 -23.66 18.54
C TRP A 301 6.77 -22.58 18.15
N ILE A 302 6.64 -22.29 16.84
CA ILE A 302 5.65 -21.33 16.33
C ILE A 302 4.23 -21.73 16.73
N ALA A 303 3.90 -23.04 16.63
CA ALA A 303 2.58 -23.53 17.01
C ALA A 303 2.31 -23.33 18.52
N ALA A 304 3.32 -23.57 19.35
CA ALA A 304 3.23 -23.35 20.80
C ALA A 304 3.03 -21.86 21.15
N GLU A 305 3.80 -20.94 20.55
CA GLU A 305 3.64 -19.49 20.73
C GLU A 305 2.25 -18.99 20.29
N LEU A 306 1.70 -19.60 19.25
CA LEU A 306 0.35 -19.28 18.77
C LEU A 306 -0.77 -20.00 19.55
N HIS A 307 -0.42 -20.71 20.64
CA HIS A 307 -1.33 -21.48 21.49
C HIS A 307 -2.20 -22.47 20.69
N THR A 308 -1.58 -23.16 19.73
CA THR A 308 -2.28 -24.13 18.87
C THR A 308 -1.44 -25.40 18.63
N SER A 309 -2.06 -26.47 18.17
CA SER A 309 -1.30 -27.66 17.77
C SER A 309 -0.68 -27.50 16.38
N PRO A 310 0.47 -28.13 16.08
CA PRO A 310 1.06 -28.11 14.74
C PRO A 310 0.08 -28.59 13.65
N GLN A 311 -0.76 -29.54 13.94
CA GLN A 311 -1.78 -30.04 13.01
C GLN A 311 -2.86 -28.97 12.73
N THR A 312 -3.32 -28.28 13.77
CA THR A 312 -4.28 -27.18 13.64
C THR A 312 -3.67 -26.03 12.86
N LEU A 313 -2.41 -25.67 13.17
CA LEU A 313 -1.68 -24.60 12.45
C LEU A 313 -1.53 -24.92 10.96
N ARG A 314 -1.13 -26.18 10.59
CA ARG A 314 -1.08 -26.60 9.18
C ARG A 314 -2.42 -26.45 8.47
N ARG A 315 -3.52 -26.86 9.14
CA ARG A 315 -4.87 -26.72 8.59
C ARG A 315 -5.25 -25.26 8.38
N ARG A 316 -4.93 -24.38 9.33
CA ARG A 316 -5.18 -22.94 9.22
C ARG A 316 -4.38 -22.31 8.10
N LEU A 317 -3.08 -22.58 7.98
CA LEU A 317 -2.27 -22.11 6.87
C LEU A 317 -2.79 -22.58 5.51
N LYS A 318 -3.27 -23.84 5.43
CA LYS A 318 -3.92 -24.35 4.21
C LYS A 318 -5.20 -23.58 3.87
N GLN A 319 -5.98 -23.18 4.86
CA GLN A 319 -7.17 -22.32 4.68
C GLN A 319 -6.78 -20.91 4.17
N GLU A 320 -5.60 -20.42 4.59
CA GLU A 320 -5.00 -19.18 4.10
C GLU A 320 -4.23 -19.37 2.77
N ASN A 321 -4.33 -20.55 2.13
CA ASN A 321 -3.67 -20.94 0.88
C ASN A 321 -2.14 -20.79 0.91
N THR A 322 -1.50 -21.08 2.04
CA THR A 322 -0.06 -21.00 2.22
C THR A 322 0.49 -22.13 3.08
N SER A 323 1.80 -22.19 3.21
CA SER A 323 2.53 -23.09 4.09
C SER A 323 3.63 -22.37 4.85
N PHE A 324 4.10 -22.94 5.95
CA PHE A 324 5.22 -22.36 6.72
C PHE A 324 6.50 -22.21 5.89
N GLN A 325 6.75 -23.13 4.96
CA GLN A 325 7.90 -23.02 4.06
C GLN A 325 7.74 -21.87 3.07
N GLU A 326 6.56 -21.68 2.49
CA GLU A 326 6.27 -20.54 1.61
C GLU A 326 6.41 -19.22 2.34
N ILE A 327 5.93 -19.11 3.58
CA ILE A 327 6.09 -17.90 4.41
C ILE A 327 7.58 -17.58 4.59
N LYS A 328 8.41 -18.56 4.94
CA LYS A 328 9.86 -18.39 5.08
C LYS A 328 10.53 -17.97 3.76
N ASP A 329 10.14 -18.60 2.66
CA ASP A 329 10.71 -18.32 1.35
C ASP A 329 10.35 -16.89 0.87
N LEU A 330 9.10 -16.46 1.09
CA LEU A 330 8.65 -15.10 0.80
C LEU A 330 9.42 -14.06 1.63
N LEU A 331 9.55 -14.28 2.94
CA LEU A 331 10.31 -13.38 3.81
C LEU A 331 11.78 -13.26 3.38
N ARG A 332 12.42 -14.39 3.07
CA ARG A 332 13.81 -14.40 2.62
C ARG A 332 13.99 -13.71 1.27
N ARG A 333 13.07 -13.94 0.32
CA ARG A 333 13.06 -13.29 -0.98
C ARG A 333 12.98 -11.77 -0.82
N ASP A 334 12.01 -11.31 -0.06
CA ASP A 334 11.70 -9.89 0.07
C ASP A 334 12.83 -9.15 0.80
N MET A 335 13.40 -9.76 1.85
CA MET A 335 14.60 -9.22 2.51
C MET A 335 15.83 -9.22 1.59
N ALA A 336 16.01 -10.24 0.76
CA ALA A 336 17.10 -10.27 -0.21
C ALA A 336 16.98 -9.13 -1.23
N ILE A 337 15.79 -8.92 -1.80
CA ILE A 337 15.51 -7.83 -2.73
C ILE A 337 15.74 -6.47 -2.05
N TYR A 338 15.27 -6.29 -0.83
CA TYR A 338 15.49 -5.07 -0.05
C TYR A 338 16.98 -4.75 0.12
N TYR A 339 17.83 -5.74 0.47
CA TYR A 339 19.26 -5.52 0.58
C TYR A 339 19.96 -5.34 -0.78
N LEU A 340 19.45 -5.98 -1.82
CA LEU A 340 19.99 -5.81 -3.19
C LEU A 340 19.72 -4.40 -3.73
N SER A 341 18.55 -3.83 -3.48
CA SER A 341 18.19 -2.46 -3.92
C SER A 341 19.03 -1.37 -3.25
N ARG A 342 19.47 -1.58 -2.01
CA ARG A 342 20.32 -0.61 -1.28
C ARG A 342 21.79 -0.63 -1.69
N GLN A 343 22.24 -1.67 -2.38
CA GLN A 343 23.60 -1.82 -2.93
C GLN A 343 24.77 -1.73 -1.95
N GLU A 344 24.50 -1.65 -0.64
CA GLU A 344 25.51 -1.40 0.41
C GLU A 344 26.31 -2.67 0.78
N LEU A 345 25.72 -3.86 0.53
CA LEU A 345 26.26 -5.13 1.01
C LEU A 345 26.73 -6.03 -0.13
N PRO A 346 27.83 -6.76 0.04
CA PRO A 346 28.19 -7.87 -0.83
C PRO A 346 27.10 -8.94 -0.89
N ILE A 347 26.95 -9.63 -2.01
CA ILE A 347 25.89 -10.65 -2.19
C ILE A 347 26.04 -11.79 -1.17
N ASN A 348 27.27 -12.16 -0.82
CA ASN A 348 27.51 -13.21 0.18
C ASN A 348 27.05 -12.79 1.57
N ASP A 349 27.20 -11.50 1.93
CA ASP A 349 26.73 -10.98 3.21
C ASP A 349 25.19 -10.92 3.22
N ILE A 350 24.58 -10.62 2.09
CA ILE A 350 23.11 -10.71 1.95
C ILE A 350 22.64 -12.15 2.17
N ALA A 351 23.33 -13.15 1.59
CA ALA A 351 22.99 -14.56 1.81
C ALA A 351 22.96 -14.90 3.31
N ALA A 352 23.98 -14.47 4.06
CA ALA A 352 24.04 -14.68 5.51
C ALA A 352 22.90 -13.94 6.23
N LYS A 353 22.63 -12.67 5.87
CA LYS A 353 21.56 -11.85 6.48
C LYS A 353 20.16 -12.42 6.27
N VAL A 354 19.93 -13.15 5.18
CA VAL A 354 18.65 -13.81 4.90
C VAL A 354 18.62 -15.28 5.33
N GLY A 355 19.58 -15.70 6.16
CA GLY A 355 19.59 -16.99 6.85
C GLY A 355 20.05 -18.17 5.99
N PHE A 356 20.94 -17.94 5.02
CA PHE A 356 21.64 -19.01 4.30
C PHE A 356 23.06 -19.15 4.78
N THR A 357 23.44 -20.36 5.17
CA THR A 357 24.83 -20.70 5.53
C THR A 357 25.74 -20.78 4.33
N GLU A 358 25.19 -21.24 3.19
CA GLU A 358 25.91 -21.45 1.96
C GLU A 358 25.46 -20.47 0.87
N PRO A 359 26.34 -19.59 0.36
CA PRO A 359 25.98 -18.66 -0.72
C PRO A 359 25.42 -19.34 -1.96
N SER A 360 25.94 -20.52 -2.31
CA SER A 360 25.47 -21.31 -3.45
C SER A 360 23.99 -21.71 -3.32
N THR A 361 23.55 -22.03 -2.11
CA THR A 361 22.14 -22.36 -1.81
C THR A 361 21.26 -21.13 -1.94
N PHE A 362 21.72 -19.98 -1.44
CA PHE A 362 21.05 -18.69 -1.64
C PHE A 362 20.88 -18.37 -3.13
N HIS A 363 21.94 -18.47 -3.93
CA HIS A 363 21.87 -18.18 -5.37
C HIS A 363 20.82 -19.04 -6.07
N ARG A 364 20.74 -20.34 -5.77
CA ARG A 364 19.72 -21.24 -6.34
C ARG A 364 18.30 -20.87 -5.90
N ALA A 365 18.12 -20.60 -4.61
CA ALA A 365 16.83 -20.20 -4.07
C ALA A 365 16.36 -18.86 -4.68
N PHE A 366 17.23 -17.86 -4.72
CA PHE A 366 16.93 -16.56 -5.28
C PHE A 366 16.56 -16.64 -6.77
N LYS A 367 17.32 -17.43 -7.57
CA LYS A 367 16.99 -17.68 -8.97
C LYS A 367 15.63 -18.37 -9.12
N LYS A 368 15.27 -19.28 -8.21
CA LYS A 368 13.94 -19.89 -8.22
C LYS A 368 12.84 -18.86 -7.93
N TRP A 369 13.08 -17.88 -7.05
CA TRP A 369 12.09 -16.87 -6.66
C TRP A 369 11.91 -15.74 -7.67
N THR A 370 12.99 -15.38 -8.40
CA THR A 370 13.02 -14.16 -9.24
C THR A 370 13.31 -14.44 -10.71
N GLY A 371 13.64 -15.67 -11.06
CA GLY A 371 14.03 -16.07 -12.42
C GLY A 371 15.50 -15.80 -12.76
N VAL A 372 16.20 -14.94 -12.00
CA VAL A 372 17.59 -14.52 -12.29
C VAL A 372 18.50 -14.66 -11.07
N THR A 373 19.81 -14.58 -11.25
CA THR A 373 20.76 -14.61 -10.15
C THR A 373 20.74 -13.31 -9.35
N PRO A 374 21.18 -13.31 -8.06
CA PRO A 374 21.27 -12.07 -7.28
C PRO A 374 22.17 -11.00 -7.94
N GLY A 375 23.25 -11.42 -8.62
CA GLY A 375 24.12 -10.51 -9.37
C GLY A 375 23.39 -9.83 -10.52
N ALA A 376 22.74 -10.62 -11.38
CA ALA A 376 21.95 -10.09 -12.50
C ALA A 376 20.78 -9.21 -12.03
N TYR A 377 20.17 -9.55 -10.91
CA TYR A 377 19.14 -8.71 -10.29
C TYR A 377 19.69 -7.35 -9.87
N ARG A 378 20.83 -7.33 -9.18
CA ARG A 378 21.53 -6.09 -8.76
C ARG A 378 21.99 -5.26 -9.96
N GLU A 379 22.45 -5.89 -11.04
CA GLU A 379 22.81 -5.20 -12.29
C GLU A 379 21.57 -4.57 -12.92
N GLY A 380 20.43 -5.26 -12.94
CA GLY A 380 19.15 -4.71 -13.34
C GLY A 380 18.75 -3.49 -12.48
N GLU A 381 19.01 -3.51 -11.17
CA GLU A 381 18.78 -2.37 -10.27
C GLU A 381 19.72 -1.18 -10.54
N ARG A 382 20.94 -1.41 -10.97
CA ARG A 382 21.91 -0.35 -11.31
C ARG A 382 21.60 0.35 -12.64
N GLY A 383 20.88 -0.32 -13.53
CA GLY A 383 20.77 0.09 -14.93
C GLY A 383 22.05 -0.22 -15.70
N ALA A 384 21.95 -0.29 -17.04
CA ALA A 384 23.14 -0.34 -17.87
C ALA A 384 23.93 0.99 -17.70
N PRO A 385 25.29 0.94 -17.65
CA PRO A 385 26.05 2.16 -17.69
C PRO A 385 25.59 2.97 -18.93
N SER A 386 25.30 4.24 -18.72
CA SER A 386 25.01 5.17 -19.82
C SER A 386 26.26 5.27 -20.68
N ASP A 387 26.20 4.71 -21.91
CA ASP A 387 27.19 4.94 -22.96
C ASP A 387 27.25 6.41 -23.36
#